data_9982d70bcceafe3171f1ee211090e939
#
_entry.id   9982d70bcceafe3171f1ee211090e939
#
_cell.length_a   1.000
_cell.length_b   1.000
_cell.length_c   1.000
_cell.angle_alpha   90.00
_cell.angle_beta   90.00
_cell.angle_gamma   90.00
#
_symmetry.space_group_name_H-M   'P 1'
#
loop_
_entity.id
_entity.type
_entity.pdbx_description
1 polymer ?
#
loop_
_entity_poly.entity_id
_entity_poly.type
_entity_poly.pdbx_seq_one_letter_code
_entity_poly.pdbx_strand_id
1 'polypeptide(L)'
;AAPTAGLHFTEELLKKVQEMGVKVGYVTLHVGLGTFRPVKEDDITDHLMHSEYCVIPQETADLINETKKNGGRVICVGTTSCRTVESWAGEDGTMRASAGWTDIFIYPGYKFKVLDALITNFHLPESTLIMLVSALAGREHVLRAYEEAVRERYRFFSFGDAMFIH
;
A
#
# COMPACT_ATOMS: atom_id res chain seq x y z
N ALA A 1 1.29 -4.80 -13.92
CA ALA A 1 -0.01 -5.19 -13.35
C ALA A 1 -0.92 -3.97 -13.20
N ALA A 2 -2.23 -4.17 -13.24
CA ALA A 2 -3.19 -3.09 -13.03
C ALA A 2 -3.30 -2.72 -11.55
N PRO A 3 -3.51 -1.43 -11.20
CA PRO A 3 -3.68 -0.98 -9.82
C PRO A 3 -5.10 -1.32 -9.31
N THR A 4 -5.35 -2.61 -9.02
CA THR A 4 -6.71 -3.14 -8.78
C THR A 4 -7.43 -2.48 -7.59
N ALA A 5 -6.71 -2.11 -6.54
CA ALA A 5 -7.29 -1.32 -5.45
C ALA A 5 -7.76 0.08 -5.91
N GLY A 6 -7.07 0.68 -6.88
CA GLY A 6 -7.48 1.96 -7.47
C GLY A 6 -8.80 1.88 -8.22
N LEU A 7 -9.19 0.71 -8.72
CA LEU A 7 -10.45 0.51 -9.45
C LEU A 7 -11.70 0.63 -8.57
N HIS A 8 -11.56 0.63 -7.24
CA HIS A 8 -12.66 0.96 -6.32
C HIS A 8 -13.05 2.44 -6.38
N PHE A 9 -12.17 3.29 -6.89
CA PHE A 9 -12.42 4.72 -7.04
C PHE A 9 -12.91 5.02 -8.45
N THR A 10 -14.20 5.30 -8.61
CA THR A 10 -14.74 5.87 -9.84
C THR A 10 -14.34 7.35 -9.94
N GLU A 11 -14.40 7.90 -11.17
CA GLU A 11 -14.15 9.33 -11.37
C GLU A 11 -15.08 10.21 -10.52
N GLU A 12 -16.34 9.80 -10.39
CA GLU A 12 -17.34 10.50 -9.55
C GLU A 12 -16.94 10.46 -8.07
N LEU A 13 -16.46 9.31 -7.57
CA LEU A 13 -16.01 9.19 -6.18
C LEU A 13 -14.77 10.03 -5.93
N LEU A 14 -13.79 10.01 -6.85
CA LEU A 14 -12.59 10.85 -6.75
C LEU A 14 -12.96 12.33 -6.70
N LYS A 15 -13.90 12.77 -7.56
CA LYS A 15 -14.38 14.15 -7.54
C LYS A 15 -15.03 14.52 -6.21
N LYS A 16 -15.90 13.67 -5.67
CA LYS A 16 -16.53 13.90 -4.35
C LYS A 16 -15.50 14.01 -3.23
N VAL A 17 -14.50 13.12 -3.24
CA VAL A 17 -13.42 13.13 -2.26
C VAL A 17 -12.63 14.45 -2.32
N GLN A 18 -12.32 14.93 -3.55
CA GLN A 18 -11.62 16.20 -3.75
C GLN A 18 -12.49 17.41 -3.34
N GLU A 19 -13.79 17.40 -3.61
CA GLU A 19 -14.73 18.43 -3.18
C GLU A 19 -14.81 18.54 -1.64
N MET A 20 -14.52 17.45 -0.92
CA MET A 20 -14.40 17.46 0.55
C MET A 20 -13.06 18.02 1.05
N GLY A 21 -12.18 18.47 0.15
CA GLY A 21 -10.88 19.04 0.48
C GLY A 21 -9.74 18.01 0.58
N VAL A 22 -10.00 16.74 0.25
CA VAL A 22 -8.94 15.72 0.19
C VAL A 22 -8.14 15.90 -1.09
N LYS A 23 -6.83 15.95 -0.95
CA LYS A 23 -5.90 16.08 -2.08
C LYS A 23 -5.54 14.69 -2.61
N VAL A 24 -5.39 14.57 -3.93
CA VAL A 24 -5.06 13.31 -4.61
C VAL A 24 -3.73 13.47 -5.32
N GLY A 25 -2.77 12.60 -5.01
CA GLY A 25 -1.48 12.50 -5.67
C GLY A 25 -1.31 11.12 -6.30
N TYR A 26 -0.42 11.03 -7.28
CA TYR A 26 -0.16 9.79 -8.01
C TYR A 26 1.30 9.39 -7.91
N VAL A 27 1.52 8.09 -7.86
CA VAL A 27 2.86 7.46 -7.96
C VAL A 27 2.80 6.33 -8.97
N THR A 28 3.96 5.94 -9.48
CA THR A 28 4.05 4.83 -10.44
C THR A 28 4.95 3.73 -9.88
N LEU A 29 4.50 2.48 -9.99
CA LEU A 29 5.32 1.29 -9.75
C LEU A 29 5.15 0.33 -10.92
N HIS A 30 6.24 -0.06 -11.55
CA HIS A 30 6.27 -1.09 -12.59
C HIS A 30 6.34 -2.46 -11.95
N VAL A 31 5.17 -3.05 -11.67
CA VAL A 31 5.04 -4.32 -10.96
C VAL A 31 5.36 -5.49 -11.88
N GLY A 32 6.37 -6.27 -11.52
CA GLY A 32 6.74 -7.51 -12.18
C GLY A 32 5.90 -8.71 -11.74
N LEU A 33 6.06 -9.84 -12.44
CA LEU A 33 5.37 -11.10 -12.12
C LEU A 33 5.76 -11.68 -10.75
N GLY A 34 6.93 -11.32 -10.24
CA GLY A 34 7.46 -11.87 -9.00
C GLY A 34 6.65 -11.52 -7.75
N THR A 35 6.04 -10.34 -7.71
CA THR A 35 5.27 -9.83 -6.56
C THR A 35 4.05 -10.70 -6.21
N PHE A 36 3.53 -11.45 -7.16
CA PHE A 36 2.35 -12.31 -6.97
C PHE A 36 2.70 -13.78 -6.71
N ARG A 37 3.99 -14.12 -6.60
CA ARG A 37 4.40 -15.49 -6.27
C ARG A 37 4.22 -15.72 -4.77
N PRO A 38 3.75 -16.92 -4.37
CA PRO A 38 3.74 -17.31 -2.97
C PRO A 38 5.16 -17.29 -2.39
N VAL A 39 5.27 -16.89 -1.13
CA VAL A 39 6.50 -17.05 -0.34
C VAL A 39 6.72 -18.54 -0.12
N LYS A 40 7.89 -19.05 -0.45
CA LYS A 40 8.24 -20.46 -0.37
C LYS A 40 9.21 -20.76 0.78
N GLU A 41 9.82 -19.72 1.30
CA GLU A 41 10.80 -19.79 2.36
C GLU A 41 10.09 -19.98 3.72
N ASP A 42 10.60 -20.91 4.53
CA ASP A 42 10.11 -21.15 5.91
C ASP A 42 10.44 -19.96 6.82
N ASP A 43 11.58 -19.29 6.58
CA ASP A 43 11.95 -18.04 7.23
C ASP A 43 11.75 -16.87 6.28
N ILE A 44 10.88 -15.93 6.65
CA ILE A 44 10.56 -14.75 5.85
C ILE A 44 11.76 -13.84 5.62
N THR A 45 12.78 -13.90 6.48
CA THR A 45 14.01 -13.09 6.32
C THR A 45 14.87 -13.55 5.16
N ASP A 46 14.70 -14.78 4.70
CA ASP A 46 15.39 -15.34 3.53
C ASP A 46 14.69 -15.00 2.21
N HIS A 47 13.48 -14.42 2.29
CA HIS A 47 12.72 -14.05 1.10
C HIS A 47 13.34 -12.85 0.37
N LEU A 48 13.75 -13.07 -0.88
CA LEU A 48 14.27 -12.02 -1.74
C LEU A 48 13.13 -11.38 -2.56
N MET A 49 12.84 -10.12 -2.26
CA MET A 49 11.90 -9.34 -3.06
C MET A 49 12.48 -9.04 -4.43
N HIS A 50 11.63 -9.17 -5.46
CA HIS A 50 12.00 -8.73 -6.80
C HIS A 50 12.08 -7.20 -6.85
N SER A 51 13.13 -6.70 -7.49
CA SER A 51 13.26 -5.26 -7.74
C SER A 51 12.20 -4.79 -8.73
N GLU A 52 11.57 -3.67 -8.40
CA GLU A 52 10.54 -3.01 -9.21
C GLU A 52 10.89 -1.52 -9.35
N TYR A 53 10.70 -0.98 -10.55
CA TYR A 53 11.00 0.43 -10.79
C TYR A 53 9.81 1.30 -10.38
N CYS A 54 10.08 2.33 -9.58
CA CYS A 54 9.04 3.24 -9.11
C CYS A 54 9.41 4.71 -9.33
N VAL A 55 8.38 5.56 -9.37
CA VAL A 55 8.50 7.00 -9.57
C VAL A 55 7.55 7.72 -8.61
N ILE A 56 8.11 8.71 -7.92
CA ILE A 56 7.36 9.71 -7.14
C ILE A 56 7.58 11.07 -7.78
N PRO A 57 6.55 11.66 -8.42
CA PRO A 57 6.63 13.01 -8.97
C PRO A 57 6.85 14.07 -7.88
N GLN A 58 7.46 15.20 -8.24
CA GLN A 58 7.70 16.31 -7.31
C GLN A 58 6.39 16.80 -6.67
N GLU A 59 5.34 16.96 -7.46
CA GLU A 59 4.04 17.39 -6.97
C GLU A 59 3.46 16.47 -5.90
N THR A 60 3.63 15.14 -6.05
CA THR A 60 3.17 14.17 -5.04
C THR A 60 4.05 14.22 -3.79
N ALA A 61 5.36 14.37 -3.94
CA ALA A 61 6.27 14.51 -2.80
C ALA A 61 5.95 15.76 -1.98
N ASP A 62 5.74 16.90 -2.65
CA ASP A 62 5.38 18.16 -2.01
C ASP A 62 4.03 18.06 -1.28
N LEU A 63 3.05 17.40 -1.92
CA LEU A 63 1.74 17.16 -1.36
C LEU A 63 1.79 16.34 -0.07
N ILE A 64 2.59 15.27 -0.05
CA ILE A 64 2.79 14.44 1.14
C ILE A 64 3.42 15.27 2.26
N ASN A 65 4.50 16.02 1.97
CA ASN A 65 5.18 16.86 2.94
C ASN A 65 4.26 17.94 3.54
N GLU A 66 3.49 18.61 2.69
CA GLU A 66 2.51 19.61 3.13
C GLU A 66 1.45 18.99 4.03
N THR A 67 0.93 17.82 3.65
CA THR A 67 -0.07 17.08 4.41
C THR A 67 0.46 16.73 5.81
N LYS A 68 1.65 16.14 5.89
CA LYS A 68 2.26 15.79 7.19
C LYS A 68 2.55 17.03 8.04
N LYS A 69 3.08 18.09 7.44
CA LYS A 69 3.35 19.36 8.13
C LYS A 69 2.10 19.97 8.77
N ASN A 70 0.96 19.81 8.11
CA ASN A 70 -0.32 20.33 8.58
C ASN A 70 -1.09 19.36 9.50
N GLY A 71 -0.47 18.26 9.94
CA GLY A 71 -1.10 17.26 10.80
C GLY A 71 -2.17 16.41 10.10
N GLY A 72 -2.17 16.40 8.77
CA GLY A 72 -3.05 15.55 7.96
C GLY A 72 -2.54 14.11 7.87
N ARG A 73 -3.32 13.26 7.22
CA ARG A 73 -3.04 11.83 7.03
C ARG A 73 -2.73 11.51 5.57
N VAL A 74 -1.74 10.66 5.36
CA VAL A 74 -1.40 10.09 4.06
C VAL A 74 -2.05 8.73 3.95
N ILE A 75 -3.00 8.60 3.05
CA ILE A 75 -3.77 7.38 2.79
C ILE A 75 -3.35 6.83 1.43
N CYS A 76 -2.71 5.68 1.42
CA CYS A 76 -2.37 5.01 0.17
C CYS A 76 -3.54 4.16 -0.33
N VAL A 77 -3.73 4.14 -1.64
CA VAL A 77 -4.66 3.24 -2.33
C VAL A 77 -3.85 2.20 -3.08
N GLY A 78 -3.88 0.97 -2.59
CA GLY A 78 -3.09 -0.16 -3.06
C GLY A 78 -1.75 -0.33 -2.35
N THR A 79 -1.36 -1.59 -2.17
CA THR A 79 -0.05 -1.97 -1.63
C THR A 79 1.10 -1.46 -2.51
N THR A 80 0.86 -1.29 -3.80
CA THR A 80 1.77 -0.68 -4.77
C THR A 80 2.13 0.75 -4.38
N SER A 81 1.13 1.60 -4.10
CA SER A 81 1.35 2.98 -3.66
C SER A 81 2.06 3.02 -2.30
N CYS A 82 1.65 2.16 -1.37
CA CYS A 82 2.29 2.02 -0.06
C CYS A 82 3.79 1.70 -0.20
N ARG A 83 4.14 0.68 -0.96
CA ARG A 83 5.54 0.29 -1.19
C ARG A 83 6.33 1.40 -1.86
N THR A 84 5.76 2.07 -2.85
CA THR A 84 6.41 3.19 -3.53
C THR A 84 6.73 4.33 -2.58
N VAL A 85 5.75 4.76 -1.79
CA VAL A 85 5.91 5.86 -0.84
C VAL A 85 6.92 5.51 0.25
N GLU A 86 6.80 4.33 0.86
CA GLU A 86 7.70 3.90 1.95
C GLU A 86 9.14 3.66 1.48
N SER A 87 9.35 3.25 0.21
CA SER A 87 10.70 3.04 -0.35
C SER A 87 11.57 4.30 -0.36
N TRP A 88 10.95 5.46 -0.54
CA TRP A 88 11.65 6.74 -0.72
C TRP A 88 11.41 7.74 0.40
N ALA A 89 10.70 7.32 1.45
CA ALA A 89 10.52 8.11 2.65
C ALA A 89 11.83 8.23 3.42
N GLY A 90 12.23 9.45 3.76
CA GLY A 90 13.33 9.70 4.68
C GLY A 90 13.02 9.17 6.08
N GLU A 91 14.05 8.94 6.89
CA GLU A 91 13.89 8.49 8.28
C GLU A 91 13.09 9.48 9.15
N ASP A 92 13.07 10.74 8.74
CA ASP A 92 12.28 11.82 9.35
C ASP A 92 10.86 11.94 8.78
N GLY A 93 10.45 11.03 7.87
CA GLY A 93 9.15 11.05 7.21
C GLY A 93 9.04 12.06 6.06
N THR A 94 10.14 12.70 5.66
CA THR A 94 10.12 13.61 4.51
C THR A 94 10.14 12.84 3.19
N MET A 95 9.49 13.41 2.17
CA MET A 95 9.45 12.87 0.81
C MET A 95 10.23 13.76 -0.14
N ARG A 96 10.86 13.11 -1.13
CA ARG A 96 11.50 13.80 -2.27
C ARG A 96 11.05 13.15 -3.56
N ALA A 97 10.98 13.95 -4.63
CA ALA A 97 10.82 13.39 -5.96
C ALA A 97 11.92 12.37 -6.22
N SER A 98 11.54 11.19 -6.62
CA SER A 98 12.48 10.07 -6.76
C SER A 98 12.04 9.14 -7.88
N ALA A 99 13.01 8.53 -8.53
CA ALA A 99 12.79 7.49 -9.52
C ALA A 99 13.93 6.46 -9.41
N GLY A 100 13.60 5.20 -9.32
CA GLY A 100 14.58 4.13 -9.19
C GLY A 100 14.00 2.78 -8.84
N TRP A 101 14.88 1.83 -8.62
CA TRP A 101 14.52 0.47 -8.27
C TRP A 101 14.33 0.32 -6.76
N THR A 102 13.31 -0.44 -6.37
CA THR A 102 13.04 -0.82 -4.98
C THR A 102 12.81 -2.31 -4.87
N ASP A 103 13.33 -2.89 -3.81
CA ASP A 103 13.10 -4.25 -3.36
C ASP A 103 12.49 -4.29 -1.95
N ILE A 104 11.83 -3.20 -1.57
CA ILE A 104 11.26 -3.04 -0.23
C ILE A 104 10.36 -4.22 0.13
N PHE A 105 10.66 -4.85 1.24
CA PHE A 105 9.87 -5.91 1.84
C PHE A 105 9.30 -5.44 3.17
N ILE A 106 7.99 -5.25 3.21
CA ILE A 106 7.26 -4.79 4.39
C ILE A 106 6.59 -6.00 5.05
N TYR A 107 6.97 -6.29 6.27
CA TYR A 107 6.45 -7.39 7.08
C TYR A 107 6.33 -6.97 8.55
N PRO A 108 5.68 -7.76 9.43
CA PRO A 108 5.50 -7.39 10.84
C PRO A 108 6.79 -6.98 11.52
N GLY A 109 6.79 -5.81 12.16
CA GLY A 109 7.96 -5.16 12.73
C GLY A 109 8.47 -3.96 11.90
N TYR A 110 8.02 -3.80 10.65
CA TYR A 110 8.32 -2.61 9.86
C TYR A 110 7.68 -1.35 10.48
N LYS A 111 8.47 -0.27 10.51
CA LYS A 111 8.00 1.05 11.01
C LYS A 111 7.68 1.93 9.82
N PHE A 112 6.41 2.18 9.61
CA PHE A 112 5.95 3.09 8.56
C PHE A 112 6.42 4.51 8.85
N LYS A 113 6.93 5.18 7.82
CA LYS A 113 7.53 6.51 7.90
C LYS A 113 6.55 7.61 7.49
N VAL A 114 5.73 7.31 6.49
CA VAL A 114 4.83 8.29 5.86
C VAL A 114 3.38 7.83 5.86
N LEU A 115 3.13 6.55 5.61
CA LEU A 115 1.78 5.99 5.53
C LEU A 115 1.04 6.06 6.87
N ASP A 116 -0.18 6.58 6.86
CA ASP A 116 -1.09 6.60 8.03
C ASP A 116 -2.26 5.64 7.87
N ALA A 117 -2.67 5.36 6.64
CA ALA A 117 -3.77 4.44 6.36
C ALA A 117 -3.65 3.83 4.96
N LEU A 118 -4.30 2.70 4.76
CA LEU A 118 -4.24 1.93 3.51
C LEU A 118 -5.63 1.47 3.09
N ILE A 119 -5.99 1.73 1.83
CA ILE A 119 -7.12 1.10 1.16
C ILE A 119 -6.56 0.04 0.21
N THR A 120 -6.98 -1.22 0.36
CA THR A 120 -6.46 -2.31 -0.45
C THR A 120 -7.47 -3.43 -0.59
N ASN A 121 -7.27 -4.33 -1.57
CA ASN A 121 -8.06 -5.56 -1.70
C ASN A 121 -7.68 -6.56 -0.60
N PHE A 122 -8.51 -7.58 -0.40
CA PHE A 122 -8.12 -8.76 0.37
C PHE A 122 -7.08 -9.58 -0.41
N HIS A 123 -6.05 -10.02 0.27
CA HIS A 123 -4.91 -10.73 -0.32
C HIS A 123 -4.99 -12.24 -0.08
N LEU A 124 -4.29 -13.01 -0.92
CA LEU A 124 -4.20 -14.46 -0.76
C LEU A 124 -3.30 -14.82 0.42
N PRO A 125 -3.55 -15.99 1.06
CA PRO A 125 -2.63 -16.55 2.04
C PRO A 125 -1.21 -16.69 1.49
N GLU A 126 -0.22 -16.73 2.38
CA GLU A 126 1.20 -16.94 2.07
C GLU A 126 1.78 -15.93 1.07
N SER A 127 1.17 -14.76 0.93
CA SER A 127 1.65 -13.68 0.08
C SER A 127 2.40 -12.61 0.87
N THR A 128 3.38 -11.96 0.22
CA THR A 128 4.05 -10.78 0.80
C THR A 128 3.08 -9.65 1.12
N LEU A 129 1.93 -9.61 0.45
CA LEU A 129 0.92 -8.58 0.62
C LEU A 129 0.12 -8.74 1.93
N ILE A 130 -0.15 -9.99 2.36
CA ILE A 130 -0.77 -10.20 3.68
C ILE A 130 0.20 -9.86 4.81
N MET A 131 1.51 -10.00 4.58
CA MET A 131 2.53 -9.57 5.53
C MET A 131 2.56 -8.05 5.65
N LEU A 132 2.44 -7.31 4.54
CA LEU A 132 2.38 -5.85 4.53
C LEU A 132 1.18 -5.33 5.32
N VAL A 133 -0.02 -5.84 5.07
CA VAL A 133 -1.21 -5.40 5.82
C VAL A 133 -1.11 -5.81 7.30
N SER A 134 -0.48 -6.94 7.60
CA SER A 134 -0.20 -7.38 8.97
C SER A 134 0.82 -6.50 9.69
N ALA A 135 1.78 -5.93 8.96
CA ALA A 135 2.72 -4.96 9.50
C ALA A 135 2.01 -3.66 9.94
N LEU A 136 0.97 -3.25 9.18
CA LEU A 136 0.24 -2.02 9.48
C LEU A 136 -0.79 -2.19 10.61
N ALA A 137 -1.61 -3.24 10.55
CA ALA A 137 -2.73 -3.43 11.48
C ALA A 137 -2.48 -4.42 12.61
N GLY A 138 -1.35 -5.13 12.56
CA GLY A 138 -1.08 -6.27 13.44
C GLY A 138 -1.68 -7.58 12.92
N ARG A 139 -0.89 -8.64 12.99
CA ARG A 139 -1.22 -9.96 12.42
C ARG A 139 -2.57 -10.51 12.92
N GLU A 140 -2.81 -10.44 14.22
CA GLU A 140 -4.04 -10.99 14.81
C GLU A 140 -5.29 -10.24 14.35
N HIS A 141 -5.21 -8.91 14.23
CA HIS A 141 -6.33 -8.10 13.73
C HIS A 141 -6.63 -8.42 12.27
N VAL A 142 -5.59 -8.54 11.44
CA VAL A 142 -5.74 -8.91 10.03
C VAL A 142 -6.38 -10.28 9.90
N LEU A 143 -5.89 -11.30 10.62
CA LEU A 143 -6.44 -12.63 10.53
C LEU A 143 -7.92 -12.68 10.94
N ARG A 144 -8.29 -12.00 12.04
CA ARG A 144 -9.72 -11.92 12.45
C ARG A 144 -10.59 -11.22 11.39
N ALA A 145 -10.08 -10.14 10.80
CA ALA A 145 -10.79 -9.44 9.72
C ALA A 145 -10.97 -10.34 8.48
N TYR A 146 -9.98 -11.16 8.17
CA TYR A 146 -10.06 -12.14 7.08
C TYR A 146 -11.02 -13.27 7.36
N GLU A 147 -11.04 -13.82 8.58
CA GLU A 147 -12.03 -14.81 9.02
C GLU A 147 -13.45 -14.26 8.90
N GLU A 148 -13.66 -13.02 9.35
CA GLU A 148 -14.94 -12.32 9.20
C GLU A 148 -15.32 -12.15 7.74
N ALA A 149 -14.38 -11.71 6.90
CA ALA A 149 -14.61 -11.52 5.47
C ALA A 149 -14.99 -12.82 4.76
N VAL A 150 -14.37 -13.94 5.14
CA VAL A 150 -14.74 -15.28 4.62
C VAL A 150 -16.16 -15.67 5.09
N ARG A 151 -16.50 -15.45 6.36
CA ARG A 151 -17.82 -15.73 6.92
C ARG A 151 -18.92 -14.94 6.20
N GLU A 152 -18.66 -13.66 5.95
CA GLU A 152 -19.58 -12.73 5.29
C GLU A 152 -19.49 -12.80 3.75
N ARG A 153 -18.70 -13.74 3.20
CA ARG A 153 -18.56 -14.00 1.77
C ARG A 153 -18.05 -12.81 0.96
N TYR A 154 -17.13 -12.04 1.53
CA TYR A 154 -16.39 -11.02 0.79
C TYR A 154 -15.57 -11.67 -0.32
N ARG A 155 -15.44 -10.96 -1.42
CA ARG A 155 -14.63 -11.39 -2.57
C ARG A 155 -13.20 -11.01 -2.34
N PHE A 156 -12.30 -11.92 -2.66
CA PHE A 156 -10.86 -11.75 -2.48
C PHE A 156 -10.17 -11.45 -3.79
N PHE A 157 -8.92 -10.98 -3.69
CA PHE A 157 -7.99 -10.77 -4.79
C PHE A 157 -8.38 -9.61 -5.71
N SER A 158 -7.91 -9.62 -6.99
CA SER A 158 -7.84 -8.46 -7.89
C SER A 158 -9.18 -7.77 -8.18
N PHE A 159 -10.27 -8.50 -8.24
CA PHE A 159 -11.61 -7.93 -8.47
C PHE A 159 -12.53 -8.14 -7.27
N GLY A 160 -11.91 -8.29 -6.12
CA GLY A 160 -12.59 -8.49 -4.86
C GLY A 160 -13.06 -7.19 -4.20
N ASP A 161 -13.48 -7.35 -2.98
CA ASP A 161 -13.88 -6.23 -2.12
C ASP A 161 -12.64 -5.56 -1.50
N ALA A 162 -12.81 -4.41 -0.88
CA ALA A 162 -11.72 -3.63 -0.31
C ALA A 162 -11.78 -3.58 1.21
N MET A 163 -10.59 -3.41 1.81
CA MET A 163 -10.39 -3.06 3.22
C MET A 163 -9.92 -1.63 3.33
N PHE A 164 -10.33 -0.93 4.36
CA PHE A 164 -9.73 0.31 4.81
C PHE A 164 -9.08 0.09 6.18
N ILE A 165 -7.77 0.20 6.21
CA ILE A 165 -6.93 -0.02 7.39
C ILE A 165 -6.44 1.33 7.88
N HIS A 166 -6.77 1.70 9.14
CA HIS A 166 -6.43 3.00 9.72
C HIS A 166 -6.17 2.90 11.23
#